data_4c37c34d416b77e88e5797b01f0035b1
#
_entry.id   4c37c34d416b77e88e5797b01f0035b1
#
_cell.length_a   1.000
_cell.length_b   1.000
_cell.length_c   1.000
_cell.angle_alpha   90.00
_cell.angle_beta   90.00
_cell.angle_gamma   90.00
#
_symmetry.space_group_name_H-M   'P 1'
#
loop_
_entity.id
_entity.type
_entity.pdbx_description
1 polymer ?
#
loop_
_entity_poly.entity_id
_entity_poly.type
_entity_poly.pdbx_seq_one_letter_code
_entity_poly.pdbx_strand_id
1 'polypeptide(L)'
;MESVIDVNEAAVRDRTKEAFQELVLPELPALYSLARRLVRDGAEDLVQEALLQAFRAFGSLRDDEAVRRWLKTILVNVFRDQLRKRSRTIDERPMGDLSDFSLYRTLVDEDPFPYSDTLHTDFLQAFDSEDLREVLIRLPDIYRIPLVLRYVDEFATKEIARLMQAPLGTILARLHRGRRLFEREMWLYAQEAGLLTEER
;
A
#
# COMPACT_ATOMS: atom_id res chain seq x y z
N MET A 1 -28.29 -42.59 4.17
CA MET A 1 -27.83 -41.80 5.34
C MET A 1 -26.80 -40.69 4.95
N GLU A 2 -26.53 -40.54 3.65
CA GLU A 2 -25.57 -39.55 3.07
C GLU A 2 -26.15 -38.15 2.75
N SER A 3 -27.49 -38.03 2.63
CA SER A 3 -28.09 -36.78 2.12
C SER A 3 -28.33 -35.66 3.17
N VAL A 4 -28.24 -35.96 4.47
CA VAL A 4 -28.52 -34.97 5.55
C VAL A 4 -27.28 -34.14 5.91
N ILE A 5 -26.09 -34.70 5.73
CA ILE A 5 -24.82 -34.02 6.03
C ILE A 5 -24.55 -32.96 4.96
N ASP A 6 -24.86 -33.24 3.71
CA ASP A 6 -24.59 -32.36 2.56
C ASP A 6 -25.45 -31.08 2.57
N VAL A 7 -26.72 -31.17 2.99
CA VAL A 7 -27.66 -30.05 3.09
C VAL A 7 -27.23 -29.07 4.21
N ASN A 8 -26.71 -29.60 5.32
CA ASN A 8 -26.28 -28.77 6.45
C ASN A 8 -24.96 -28.05 6.17
N GLU A 9 -24.01 -28.71 5.48
CA GLU A 9 -22.77 -28.06 5.04
C GLU A 9 -23.03 -26.99 3.98
N ALA A 10 -23.91 -27.20 3.03
CA ALA A 10 -24.29 -26.21 2.04
C ALA A 10 -24.97 -25.00 2.67
N ALA A 11 -25.88 -25.20 3.63
CA ALA A 11 -26.58 -24.16 4.35
C ALA A 11 -25.60 -23.33 5.26
N VAL A 12 -24.62 -23.99 5.87
CA VAL A 12 -23.57 -23.30 6.66
C VAL A 12 -22.64 -22.51 5.74
N ARG A 13 -22.25 -23.05 4.58
CA ARG A 13 -21.46 -22.35 3.57
C ARG A 13 -22.19 -21.13 3.00
N ASP A 14 -23.49 -21.25 2.76
CA ASP A 14 -24.30 -20.15 2.22
C ASP A 14 -24.43 -19.00 3.23
N ARG A 15 -24.70 -19.32 4.51
CA ARG A 15 -24.71 -18.31 5.60
C ARG A 15 -23.34 -17.64 5.79
N THR A 16 -22.27 -18.37 5.65
CA THR A 16 -20.91 -17.81 5.74
C THR A 16 -20.62 -16.89 4.56
N LYS A 17 -21.11 -17.22 3.37
CA LYS A 17 -20.98 -16.40 2.17
C LYS A 17 -21.77 -15.10 2.28
N GLU A 18 -23.01 -15.17 2.74
CA GLU A 18 -23.86 -14.01 2.95
C GLU A 18 -23.23 -13.05 4.00
N ALA A 19 -22.84 -13.58 5.16
CA ALA A 19 -22.17 -12.79 6.20
C ALA A 19 -20.85 -12.14 5.71
N PHE A 20 -20.06 -12.88 4.92
CA PHE A 20 -18.87 -12.32 4.29
C PHE A 20 -19.21 -11.17 3.34
N GLN A 21 -20.23 -11.34 2.51
CA GLN A 21 -20.65 -10.29 1.58
C GLN A 21 -21.15 -9.04 2.30
N GLU A 22 -21.98 -9.18 3.33
CA GLU A 22 -22.49 -8.05 4.11
C GLU A 22 -21.37 -7.23 4.73
N LEU A 23 -20.33 -7.86 5.26
CA LEU A 23 -19.21 -7.18 5.90
C LEU A 23 -18.18 -6.62 4.91
N VAL A 24 -17.95 -7.29 3.79
CA VAL A 24 -16.84 -6.99 2.88
C VAL A 24 -17.24 -6.05 1.75
N LEU A 25 -18.48 -6.15 1.20
CA LEU A 25 -18.89 -5.30 0.08
C LEU A 25 -18.78 -3.79 0.37
N PRO A 26 -19.14 -3.29 1.57
CA PRO A 26 -18.98 -1.88 1.90
C PRO A 26 -17.52 -1.40 1.89
N GLU A 27 -16.56 -2.32 2.07
CA GLU A 27 -15.14 -2.03 2.16
C GLU A 27 -14.41 -2.08 0.80
N LEU A 28 -15.05 -2.58 -0.25
CA LEU A 28 -14.43 -2.71 -1.57
C LEU A 28 -13.87 -1.40 -2.14
N PRO A 29 -14.55 -0.24 -2.04
CA PRO A 29 -14.01 1.02 -2.55
C PRO A 29 -12.69 1.40 -1.86
N ALA A 30 -12.59 1.22 -0.54
CA ALA A 30 -11.39 1.50 0.23
C ALA A 30 -10.25 0.53 -0.12
N LEU A 31 -10.57 -0.76 -0.30
CA LEU A 31 -9.62 -1.79 -0.67
C LEU A 31 -9.06 -1.56 -2.08
N TYR A 32 -9.93 -1.21 -3.03
CA TYR A 32 -9.54 -0.88 -4.40
C TYR A 32 -8.69 0.39 -4.47
N SER A 33 -9.04 1.41 -3.70
CA SER A 33 -8.27 2.65 -3.59
C SER A 33 -6.84 2.38 -3.06
N LEU A 34 -6.69 1.51 -2.05
CA LEU A 34 -5.37 1.07 -1.57
C LEU A 34 -4.62 0.33 -2.68
N ALA A 35 -5.25 -0.65 -3.35
CA ALA A 35 -4.62 -1.41 -4.43
C ALA A 35 -4.08 -0.49 -5.53
N ARG A 36 -4.88 0.49 -6.00
CA ARG A 36 -4.46 1.47 -7.02
C ARG A 36 -3.24 2.30 -6.64
N ARG A 37 -3.02 2.54 -5.35
CA ARG A 37 -1.83 3.26 -4.86
C ARG A 37 -0.60 2.35 -4.73
N LEU A 38 -0.81 1.05 -4.60
CA LEU A 38 0.27 0.07 -4.47
C LEU A 38 0.78 -0.44 -5.82
N VAL A 39 -0.08 -0.56 -6.83
CA VAL A 39 0.29 -1.09 -8.15
C VAL A 39 0.01 -0.06 -9.25
N ARG A 40 0.85 -0.10 -10.29
CA ARG A 40 0.60 0.67 -11.52
C ARG A 40 -0.60 0.08 -12.27
N ASP A 41 -0.55 -1.22 -12.48
CA ASP A 41 -1.55 -1.99 -13.23
C ASP A 41 -1.95 -3.24 -12.44
N GLY A 42 -3.16 -3.78 -12.70
CA GLY A 42 -3.65 -5.00 -12.05
C GLY A 42 -4.18 -4.80 -10.64
N ALA A 43 -4.69 -3.61 -10.30
CA ALA A 43 -5.31 -3.35 -8.99
C ALA A 43 -6.52 -4.27 -8.75
N GLU A 44 -7.29 -4.57 -9.81
CA GLU A 44 -8.45 -5.48 -9.74
C GLU A 44 -8.01 -6.90 -9.41
N ASP A 45 -6.97 -7.41 -10.07
CA ASP A 45 -6.44 -8.76 -9.80
C ASP A 45 -5.90 -8.87 -8.37
N LEU A 46 -5.23 -7.82 -7.89
CA LEU A 46 -4.74 -7.75 -6.52
C LEU A 46 -5.90 -7.79 -5.51
N VAL A 47 -6.97 -7.05 -5.76
CA VAL A 47 -8.17 -7.05 -4.91
C VAL A 47 -8.87 -8.40 -4.96
N GLN A 48 -9.04 -9.00 -6.14
CA GLN A 48 -9.67 -10.32 -6.28
C GLN A 48 -8.90 -11.39 -5.50
N GLU A 49 -7.57 -11.44 -5.63
CA GLU A 49 -6.75 -12.39 -4.88
C GLU A 49 -6.84 -12.14 -3.37
N ALA A 50 -6.85 -10.87 -2.95
CA ALA A 50 -7.02 -10.52 -1.53
C ALA A 50 -8.39 -10.96 -1.00
N LEU A 51 -9.47 -10.80 -1.78
CA LEU A 51 -10.81 -11.24 -1.41
C LEU A 51 -10.92 -12.76 -1.32
N LEU A 52 -10.27 -13.50 -2.23
CA LEU A 52 -10.20 -14.96 -2.15
C LEU A 52 -9.49 -15.42 -0.87
N GLN A 53 -8.38 -14.78 -0.50
CA GLN A 53 -7.68 -15.09 0.74
C GLN A 53 -8.50 -14.67 1.97
N ALA A 54 -9.18 -13.52 1.91
CA ALA A 54 -10.07 -13.06 2.96
C ALA A 54 -11.22 -14.04 3.19
N PHE A 55 -11.87 -14.52 2.13
CA PHE A 55 -12.94 -15.50 2.23
C PHE A 55 -12.47 -16.80 2.90
N ARG A 56 -11.30 -17.30 2.51
CA ARG A 56 -10.70 -18.51 3.13
C ARG A 56 -10.35 -18.31 4.61
N ALA A 57 -9.97 -17.09 4.98
CA ALA A 57 -9.58 -16.73 6.34
C ALA A 57 -10.72 -16.11 7.18
N PHE A 58 -11.94 -16.04 6.64
CA PHE A 58 -13.05 -15.31 7.25
C PHE A 58 -13.38 -15.77 8.67
N GLY A 59 -13.31 -17.07 8.94
CA GLY A 59 -13.47 -17.61 10.30
C GLY A 59 -12.44 -17.15 11.32
N SER A 60 -11.36 -16.48 10.89
CA SER A 60 -10.36 -15.89 11.78
C SER A 60 -10.65 -14.43 12.19
N LEU A 61 -11.61 -13.78 11.52
CA LEU A 61 -12.08 -12.45 11.90
C LEU A 61 -12.81 -12.55 13.23
N ARG A 62 -12.33 -11.85 14.24
CA ARG A 62 -12.88 -11.90 15.61
C ARG A 62 -13.78 -10.72 15.93
N ASP A 63 -13.69 -9.66 15.15
CA ASP A 63 -14.35 -8.38 15.37
C ASP A 63 -14.74 -7.79 14.02
N ASP A 64 -16.03 -7.62 13.82
CA ASP A 64 -16.57 -7.12 12.56
C ASP A 64 -16.18 -5.63 12.34
N GLU A 65 -15.97 -4.86 13.40
CA GLU A 65 -15.49 -3.47 13.32
C GLU A 65 -14.05 -3.41 12.77
N ALA A 66 -13.29 -4.46 12.93
CA ALA A 66 -11.91 -4.55 12.43
C ALA A 66 -11.82 -4.99 10.95
N VAL A 67 -12.94 -5.28 10.27
CA VAL A 67 -12.96 -5.87 8.92
C VAL A 67 -12.14 -5.06 7.91
N ARG A 68 -12.28 -3.72 7.91
CA ARG A 68 -11.52 -2.82 7.03
C ARG A 68 -10.02 -2.98 7.19
N ARG A 69 -9.54 -2.96 8.43
CA ARG A 69 -8.11 -3.10 8.77
C ARG A 69 -7.59 -4.49 8.42
N TRP A 70 -8.38 -5.50 8.69
CA TRP A 70 -8.08 -6.88 8.39
C TRP A 70 -7.97 -7.13 6.89
N LEU A 71 -8.91 -6.63 6.07
CA LEU A 71 -8.87 -6.70 4.60
C LEU A 71 -7.64 -5.99 4.02
N LYS A 72 -7.34 -4.77 4.48
CA LYS A 72 -6.14 -4.04 4.06
C LYS A 72 -4.86 -4.81 4.40
N THR A 73 -4.81 -5.45 5.57
CA THR A 73 -3.69 -6.30 5.98
C THR A 73 -3.50 -7.49 5.03
N ILE A 74 -4.58 -8.16 4.65
CA ILE A 74 -4.54 -9.26 3.68
C ILE A 74 -4.06 -8.76 2.32
N LEU A 75 -4.60 -7.66 1.81
CA LEU A 75 -4.20 -7.09 0.52
C LEU A 75 -2.71 -6.75 0.47
N VAL A 76 -2.18 -6.12 1.53
CA VAL A 76 -0.74 -5.80 1.62
C VAL A 76 0.11 -7.08 1.64
N ASN A 77 -0.32 -8.13 2.34
CA ASN A 77 0.38 -9.42 2.35
C ASN A 77 0.39 -10.06 0.95
N VAL A 78 -0.75 -10.09 0.25
CA VAL A 78 -0.84 -10.59 -1.14
C VAL A 78 0.11 -9.83 -2.05
N PHE A 79 0.08 -8.51 -1.98
CA PHE A 79 0.96 -7.65 -2.78
C PHE A 79 2.44 -7.93 -2.51
N ARG A 80 2.83 -8.00 -1.25
CA ARG A 80 4.21 -8.33 -0.86
C ARG A 80 4.65 -9.69 -1.38
N ASP A 81 3.77 -10.68 -1.32
CA ASP A 81 4.07 -12.02 -1.81
C ASP A 81 4.20 -12.06 -3.35
N GLN A 82 3.41 -11.24 -4.07
CA GLN A 82 3.58 -11.04 -5.50
C GLN A 82 4.93 -10.38 -5.84
N LEU A 83 5.35 -9.35 -5.10
CA LEU A 83 6.67 -8.73 -5.26
C LEU A 83 7.81 -9.73 -5.04
N ARG A 84 7.71 -10.56 -4.00
CA ARG A 84 8.70 -11.61 -3.74
C ARG A 84 8.78 -12.65 -4.85
N LYS A 85 7.65 -13.03 -5.45
CA LYS A 85 7.62 -13.94 -6.59
C LYS A 85 8.29 -13.31 -7.80
N ARG A 86 8.01 -12.04 -8.10
CA ARG A 86 8.64 -11.31 -9.21
C ARG A 86 10.15 -11.18 -9.03
N SER A 87 10.63 -10.84 -7.83
CA SER A 87 12.08 -10.72 -7.56
C SER A 87 12.83 -12.06 -7.62
N ARG A 88 12.17 -13.19 -7.42
CA ARG A 88 12.78 -14.53 -7.60
C ARG A 88 12.86 -14.95 -9.05
N THR A 89 12.01 -14.41 -9.91
CA THR A 89 11.95 -14.75 -11.34
C THR A 89 12.95 -13.94 -12.16
N ILE A 90 13.29 -12.75 -11.67
CA ILE A 90 14.36 -11.91 -12.19
C ILE A 90 15.55 -12.18 -11.26
N ASP A 91 16.65 -12.69 -11.79
CA ASP A 91 17.88 -13.00 -11.06
C ASP A 91 18.50 -11.72 -10.45
N GLU A 92 17.79 -11.15 -9.48
CA GLU A 92 18.12 -9.90 -8.82
C GLU A 92 18.52 -10.15 -7.38
N ARG A 93 19.69 -9.61 -7.08
CA ARG A 93 20.28 -9.48 -5.76
C ARG A 93 19.22 -9.28 -4.69
N PRO A 94 19.34 -9.93 -3.53
CA PRO A 94 18.48 -9.61 -2.39
C PRO A 94 18.49 -8.09 -2.22
N MET A 95 17.32 -7.49 -2.18
CA MET A 95 17.14 -6.05 -1.88
C MET A 95 17.59 -5.82 -0.44
N GLY A 96 18.90 -5.99 -0.24
CA GLY A 96 19.59 -5.89 1.04
C GLY A 96 19.87 -4.44 1.38
N ASP A 97 19.64 -4.11 2.62
CA ASP A 97 19.77 -2.82 3.30
C ASP A 97 21.03 -1.99 2.98
N LEU A 98 22.04 -2.53 2.34
CA LEU A 98 23.36 -1.89 2.13
C LEU A 98 23.44 -1.04 0.85
N SER A 99 22.73 -1.40 -0.22
CA SER A 99 22.71 -0.60 -1.46
C SER A 99 21.85 0.65 -1.33
N ASP A 100 20.77 0.58 -0.56
CA ASP A 100 19.90 1.72 -0.25
C ASP A 100 20.64 2.81 0.54
N PHE A 101 21.55 2.41 1.41
CA PHE A 101 22.32 3.35 2.23
C PHE A 101 23.38 4.12 1.42
N SER A 102 23.98 3.47 0.42
CA SER A 102 24.98 4.10 -0.45
C SER A 102 24.35 5.06 -1.45
N LEU A 103 23.26 4.65 -2.12
CA LEU A 103 22.54 5.50 -3.08
C LEU A 103 21.90 6.73 -2.42
N TYR A 104 21.42 6.57 -1.19
CA TYR A 104 20.85 7.64 -0.40
C TYR A 104 21.90 8.71 -0.03
N ARG A 105 23.10 8.29 0.36
CA ARG A 105 24.18 9.22 0.72
C ARG A 105 24.54 10.12 -0.47
N THR A 106 24.61 9.55 -1.66
CA THR A 106 24.87 10.27 -2.90
C THR A 106 23.72 11.24 -3.23
N LEU A 107 22.46 10.84 -3.07
CA LEU A 107 21.29 11.67 -3.38
C LEU A 107 21.09 12.83 -2.38
N VAL A 108 21.50 12.68 -1.11
CA VAL A 108 21.38 13.72 -0.08
C VAL A 108 22.50 14.75 -0.17
N ASP A 109 23.71 14.31 -0.56
CA ASP A 109 24.88 15.18 -0.65
C ASP A 109 24.91 16.00 -1.97
N GLU A 110 24.17 15.57 -3.01
CA GLU A 110 24.20 16.20 -4.35
C GLU A 110 23.01 17.11 -4.66
N ASP A 111 21.94 17.13 -3.85
CA ASP A 111 20.73 17.91 -4.17
C ASP A 111 20.41 18.98 -3.09
N PRO A 112 20.66 20.27 -3.38
CA PRO A 112 20.37 21.36 -2.47
C PRO A 112 18.89 21.77 -2.42
N PHE A 113 17.95 20.85 -2.67
CA PHE A 113 16.54 21.16 -2.65
C PHE A 113 16.08 21.57 -1.23
N PRO A 114 15.38 22.70 -1.05
CA PRO A 114 14.94 23.16 0.26
C PRO A 114 13.80 22.27 0.77
N TYR A 115 14.15 21.15 1.38
CA TYR A 115 13.17 20.28 2.01
C TYR A 115 12.60 20.95 3.26
N SER A 116 11.35 21.36 3.16
CA SER A 116 10.57 21.74 4.34
C SER A 116 10.22 20.50 5.16
N ASP A 117 10.36 20.58 6.49
CA ASP A 117 9.89 19.53 7.39
C ASP A 117 8.36 19.36 7.37
N THR A 118 7.67 20.33 6.79
CA THR A 118 6.23 20.33 6.56
C THR A 118 5.97 20.45 5.07
N LEU A 119 5.36 19.41 4.47
CA LEU A 119 4.65 19.59 3.20
C LEU A 119 3.65 20.72 3.41
N HIS A 120 3.84 21.84 2.69
CA HIS A 120 2.89 22.94 2.77
C HIS A 120 1.52 22.42 2.36
N THR A 121 0.56 22.47 3.27
CA THR A 121 -0.81 21.96 3.07
C THR A 121 -1.43 22.59 1.83
N ASP A 122 -1.12 23.87 1.57
CA ASP A 122 -1.59 24.62 0.41
C ASP A 122 -1.05 24.06 -0.92
N PHE A 123 0.21 23.59 -0.93
CA PHE A 123 0.79 22.95 -2.11
C PHE A 123 0.08 21.63 -2.43
N LEU A 124 -0.22 20.80 -1.42
CA LEU A 124 -0.92 19.55 -1.61
C LEU A 124 -2.38 19.75 -2.06
N GLN A 125 -3.02 20.86 -1.71
CA GLN A 125 -4.38 21.18 -2.14
C GLN A 125 -4.50 21.47 -3.64
N ALA A 126 -3.37 21.78 -4.31
CA ALA A 126 -3.34 22.00 -5.76
C ALA A 126 -3.42 20.68 -6.56
N PHE A 127 -3.33 19.52 -5.90
CA PHE A 127 -3.30 18.21 -6.54
C PHE A 127 -4.56 17.43 -6.23
N ASP A 128 -5.12 16.78 -7.24
CA ASP A 128 -6.21 15.84 -7.04
C ASP A 128 -5.69 14.44 -6.62
N SER A 129 -6.62 13.53 -6.38
CA SER A 129 -6.28 12.17 -5.94
C SER A 129 -5.57 11.33 -7.02
N GLU A 130 -5.73 11.67 -8.30
CA GLU A 130 -5.07 10.98 -9.40
C GLU A 130 -3.64 11.48 -9.56
N ASP A 131 -3.41 12.81 -9.45
CA ASP A 131 -2.08 13.41 -9.42
C ASP A 131 -1.22 12.78 -8.33
N LEU A 132 -1.77 12.71 -7.11
CA LEU A 132 -1.09 12.09 -5.96
C LEU A 132 -0.77 10.61 -6.23
N ARG A 133 -1.66 9.90 -6.90
CA ARG A 133 -1.45 8.51 -7.31
C ARG A 133 -0.30 8.40 -8.31
N GLU A 134 -0.31 9.22 -9.36
CA GLU A 134 0.75 9.23 -10.37
C GLU A 134 2.13 9.45 -9.75
N VAL A 135 2.23 10.40 -8.83
CA VAL A 135 3.49 10.66 -8.11
C VAL A 135 3.86 9.47 -7.21
N LEU A 136 2.92 8.89 -6.47
CA LEU A 136 3.20 7.73 -5.63
C LEU A 136 3.73 6.54 -6.45
N ILE A 137 3.19 6.30 -7.64
CA ILE A 137 3.59 5.20 -8.52
C ILE A 137 5.01 5.39 -9.09
N ARG A 138 5.52 6.64 -9.16
CA ARG A 138 6.91 6.91 -9.55
C ARG A 138 7.92 6.48 -8.48
N LEU A 139 7.49 6.38 -7.20
CA LEU A 139 8.38 5.98 -6.12
C LEU A 139 8.70 4.48 -6.15
N PRO A 140 9.93 4.09 -5.78
CA PRO A 140 10.25 2.69 -5.52
C PRO A 140 9.34 2.08 -4.43
N ASP A 141 8.98 0.80 -4.59
CA ASP A 141 8.05 0.08 -3.70
C ASP A 141 8.47 0.14 -2.22
N ILE A 142 9.78 0.09 -1.95
CA ILE A 142 10.34 0.13 -0.59
C ILE A 142 9.98 1.41 0.17
N TYR A 143 9.75 2.52 -0.54
CA TYR A 143 9.34 3.81 0.00
C TYR A 143 7.85 4.04 -0.14
N ARG A 144 7.27 3.71 -1.29
CA ARG A 144 5.84 3.89 -1.60
C ARG A 144 4.95 3.15 -0.61
N ILE A 145 5.22 1.86 -0.38
CA ILE A 145 4.38 1.02 0.48
C ILE A 145 4.27 1.60 1.90
N PRO A 146 5.39 1.87 2.62
CA PRO A 146 5.29 2.45 3.96
C PRO A 146 4.61 3.81 3.97
N LEU A 147 4.81 4.66 2.95
CA LEU A 147 4.15 5.97 2.86
C LEU A 147 2.64 5.83 2.75
N VAL A 148 2.15 5.02 1.81
CA VAL A 148 0.72 4.79 1.62
C VAL A 148 0.10 4.25 2.91
N LEU A 149 0.70 3.22 3.49
CA LEU A 149 0.19 2.63 4.73
C LEU A 149 0.18 3.60 5.90
N ARG A 150 1.19 4.47 6.03
CA ARG A 150 1.29 5.41 7.15
C ARG A 150 0.37 6.61 7.01
N TYR A 151 0.38 7.26 5.84
CA TYR A 151 -0.23 8.58 5.67
C TYR A 151 -1.62 8.53 5.04
N VAL A 152 -1.95 7.48 4.31
CA VAL A 152 -3.25 7.32 3.66
C VAL A 152 -4.14 6.32 4.42
N ASP A 153 -3.56 5.20 4.84
CA ASP A 153 -4.30 4.11 5.48
C ASP A 153 -4.11 4.05 7.01
N GLU A 154 -3.38 5.04 7.58
CA GLU A 154 -3.24 5.29 9.01
C GLU A 154 -2.70 4.12 9.83
N PHE A 155 -1.91 3.23 9.21
CA PHE A 155 -1.23 2.16 9.93
C PHE A 155 -0.21 2.72 10.92
N ALA A 156 -0.17 2.19 12.15
CA ALA A 156 0.91 2.51 13.06
C ALA A 156 2.25 1.97 12.51
N THR A 157 3.34 2.71 12.74
CA THR A 157 4.67 2.32 12.22
C THR A 157 5.10 0.93 12.67
N LYS A 158 4.71 0.51 13.89
CA LYS A 158 4.96 -0.86 14.39
C LYS A 158 4.19 -1.92 13.60
N GLU A 159 2.99 -1.61 13.13
CA GLU A 159 2.20 -2.52 12.29
C GLU A 159 2.81 -2.64 10.91
N ILE A 160 3.24 -1.51 10.32
CA ILE A 160 3.96 -1.48 9.04
C ILE A 160 5.23 -2.34 9.13
N ALA A 161 5.98 -2.22 10.22
CA ALA A 161 7.18 -3.02 10.46
C ALA A 161 6.87 -4.54 10.45
N ARG A 162 5.78 -4.96 11.09
CA ARG A 162 5.32 -6.36 11.08
C ARG A 162 4.87 -6.79 9.68
N LEU A 163 4.04 -5.98 9.00
CA LEU A 163 3.54 -6.26 7.65
C LEU A 163 4.68 -6.39 6.64
N MET A 164 5.66 -5.49 6.71
CA MET A 164 6.81 -5.50 5.80
C MET A 164 7.94 -6.45 6.24
N GLN A 165 7.80 -7.08 7.41
CA GLN A 165 8.83 -7.96 8.01
C GLN A 165 10.20 -7.27 8.06
N ALA A 166 10.23 -6.01 8.47
CA ALA A 166 11.42 -5.19 8.56
C ALA A 166 11.55 -4.57 9.97
N PRO A 167 12.78 -4.31 10.45
CA PRO A 167 13.00 -3.62 11.72
C PRO A 167 12.28 -2.25 11.76
N LEU A 168 11.81 -1.85 12.94
CA LEU A 168 11.12 -0.57 13.11
C LEU A 168 11.98 0.61 12.65
N GLY A 169 13.29 0.60 12.97
CA GLY A 169 14.23 1.63 12.51
C GLY A 169 14.34 1.73 10.99
N THR A 170 14.30 0.59 10.29
CA THR A 170 14.27 0.55 8.82
C THR A 170 12.99 1.20 8.27
N ILE A 171 11.83 0.93 8.87
CA ILE A 171 10.58 1.57 8.43
C ILE A 171 10.59 3.08 8.69
N LEU A 172 11.09 3.53 9.85
CA LEU A 172 11.25 4.97 10.13
C LEU A 172 12.16 5.65 9.11
N ALA A 173 13.30 5.04 8.79
CA ALA A 173 14.20 5.55 7.76
C ALA A 173 13.55 5.58 6.37
N ARG A 174 12.80 4.52 6.00
CA ARG A 174 12.05 4.48 4.73
C ARG A 174 10.97 5.54 4.65
N LEU A 175 10.22 5.79 5.72
CA LEU A 175 9.22 6.85 5.80
C LEU A 175 9.85 8.23 5.62
N HIS A 176 10.96 8.49 6.32
CA HIS A 176 11.66 9.77 6.22
C HIS A 176 12.19 10.01 4.80
N ARG A 177 12.87 9.03 4.21
CA ARG A 177 13.42 9.13 2.84
C ARG A 177 12.32 9.19 1.79
N GLY A 178 11.30 8.34 1.95
CA GLY A 178 10.16 8.27 1.04
C GLY A 178 9.40 9.59 0.97
N ARG A 179 9.24 10.30 2.11
CA ARG A 179 8.62 11.64 2.12
C ARG A 179 9.42 12.62 1.27
N ARG A 180 10.74 12.66 1.42
CA ARG A 180 11.60 13.54 0.63
C ARG A 180 11.55 13.24 -0.87
N LEU A 181 11.57 11.95 -1.23
CA LEU A 181 11.42 11.53 -2.63
C LEU A 181 10.04 11.92 -3.17
N PHE A 182 8.99 11.73 -2.38
CA PHE A 182 7.63 12.09 -2.76
C PHE A 182 7.51 13.61 -3.00
N GLU A 183 8.05 14.43 -2.11
CA GLU A 183 8.09 15.89 -2.26
C GLU A 183 8.80 16.29 -3.56
N ARG A 184 9.94 15.68 -3.87
CA ARG A 184 10.66 15.93 -5.12
C ARG A 184 9.86 15.54 -6.35
N GLU A 185 9.29 14.35 -6.36
CA GLU A 185 8.47 13.88 -7.49
C GLU A 185 7.21 14.73 -7.68
N MET A 186 6.62 15.24 -6.59
CA MET A 186 5.50 16.19 -6.64
C MET A 186 5.90 17.49 -7.35
N TRP A 187 7.08 18.05 -7.04
CA TRP A 187 7.59 19.24 -7.72
C TRP A 187 7.82 19.01 -9.21
N LEU A 188 8.44 17.90 -9.56
CA LEU A 188 8.66 17.54 -10.96
C LEU A 188 7.33 17.37 -11.70
N TYR A 189 6.39 16.69 -11.09
CA TYR A 189 5.05 16.53 -11.64
C TYR A 189 4.34 17.88 -11.83
N ALA A 190 4.41 18.77 -10.83
CA ALA A 190 3.83 20.11 -10.92
C ALA A 190 4.41 20.94 -12.05
N GLN A 191 5.73 20.84 -12.31
CA GLN A 191 6.38 21.47 -13.44
C GLN A 191 5.90 20.87 -14.78
N GLU A 192 5.86 19.52 -14.88
CA GLU A 192 5.39 18.82 -16.07
C GLU A 192 3.93 19.16 -16.42
N ALA A 193 3.07 19.27 -15.40
CA ALA A 193 1.64 19.57 -15.52
C ALA A 193 1.34 21.08 -15.65
N GLY A 194 2.34 21.96 -15.55
CA GLY A 194 2.15 23.41 -15.64
C GLY A 194 1.38 24.01 -14.45
N LEU A 195 1.37 23.31 -13.30
CA LEU A 195 0.66 23.73 -12.08
C LEU A 195 1.44 24.78 -11.27
N LEU A 196 2.73 24.96 -11.55
CA LEU A 196 3.55 25.99 -10.93
C LEU A 196 3.40 27.28 -11.74
N THR A 197 2.71 28.26 -11.17
CA THR A 197 2.72 29.64 -11.69
C THR A 197 4.09 30.22 -11.39
N GLU A 198 4.84 30.63 -12.43
CA GLU A 198 5.99 31.51 -12.24
C GLU A 198 5.48 32.80 -11.60
N GLU A 199 5.66 32.97 -10.31
CA GLU A 199 5.57 34.29 -9.69
C GLU A 199 6.68 35.15 -10.30
N ARG A 200 6.25 36.10 -11.12
CA ARG A 200 7.07 37.16 -11.69
C ARG A 200 7.36 38.25 -10.67
#